data_0ecb56ae606123da88d8fd97577016be
#
_entry.id   0ecb56ae606123da88d8fd97577016be
#
_cell.length_a   1.000
_cell.length_b   1.000
_cell.length_c   1.000
_cell.angle_alpha   90.00
_cell.angle_beta   90.00
_cell.angle_gamma   90.00
#
_symmetry.space_group_name_H-M   'P 1'
#
loop_
_entity.id
_entity.type
_entity.pdbx_description
1 polymer ?
#
loop_
_entity_poly.entity_id
_entity_poly.type
_entity_poly.pdbx_seq_one_letter_code
_entity_poly.pdbx_strand_id
1 'polypeptide(L)'
;MAEEKSKKSTVLADDSDDDEYASEKDSEQTELSSILDKLSLGPDKKKKKLLILSPNGLLLYRVHMQNLSRKPENRSPDSTCGPNLVYKRPFAGEFMKFCLERFEVGIWSSANESNVDIILNIVLEDLKNKLLFVWDQKQSTNIGLKTLENSDKPMFFKDLSKVFQKFKKFSASNTFLIDNEPYKALINPDNTGVFPLPYDPTDKNDDFLDPEGEFCSYLDDLANASDVQAYIKENSFGQPKIDSSHPDWSFYCKVSKIVSFLA
;
A
#
# COMPACT_ATOMS: atom_id res chain seq x y z
N MET A 1 14.95 74.83 15.66
CA MET A 1 13.55 75.24 15.92
C MET A 1 12.72 74.01 16.00
N ALA A 2 12.49 73.70 17.15
CA ALA A 2 11.29 73.41 17.97
C ALA A 2 10.87 71.95 17.81
N GLU A 3 11.12 71.17 18.79
CA GLU A 3 10.38 70.83 20.02
C GLU A 3 9.24 69.88 19.75
N GLU A 4 9.37 68.66 20.24
CA GLU A 4 8.88 68.09 21.52
C GLU A 4 7.40 67.67 21.47
N LYS A 5 7.07 66.40 21.70
CA LYS A 5 6.63 65.89 22.98
C LYS A 5 6.34 64.39 22.99
N SER A 6 7.00 63.77 23.93
CA SER A 6 6.68 62.47 24.55
C SER A 6 5.25 62.29 24.96
N LYS A 7 4.67 61.07 24.79
CA LYS A 7 3.78 60.47 25.80
C LYS A 7 3.95 58.95 25.82
N LYS A 8 4.42 58.51 26.98
CA LYS A 8 4.29 57.12 27.48
C LYS A 8 2.83 56.75 27.62
N SER A 9 2.46 55.55 27.25
CA SER A 9 1.33 54.87 27.84
C SER A 9 1.61 53.36 27.88
N THR A 10 1.68 52.93 29.03
CA THR A 10 1.63 51.69 29.80
C THR A 10 1.08 50.46 29.10
N VAL A 11 1.84 49.40 29.28
CA VAL A 11 1.57 47.97 29.09
C VAL A 11 0.36 47.59 29.93
N LEU A 12 -0.54 46.85 29.31
CA LEU A 12 -1.36 45.81 29.98
C LEU A 12 -1.15 44.53 29.23
N ALA A 13 -0.57 43.57 29.94
CA ALA A 13 -0.55 42.16 29.56
C ALA A 13 -1.99 41.67 29.58
N ASP A 14 -2.38 40.98 28.52
CA ASP A 14 -3.53 40.10 28.59
C ASP A 14 -3.01 38.69 28.34
N ASP A 15 -3.33 37.83 29.26
CA ASP A 15 -2.75 36.54 29.50
C ASP A 15 -3.58 35.47 28.79
N SER A 16 -2.90 34.58 28.15
CA SER A 16 -3.26 33.31 27.65
C SER A 16 -4.38 32.55 28.37
N ASP A 17 -5.53 32.39 27.71
CA ASP A 17 -6.57 31.40 28.05
C ASP A 17 -7.03 30.56 26.82
N ASP A 18 -6.35 30.66 25.67
CA ASP A 18 -6.78 29.99 24.46
C ASP A 18 -6.22 28.53 24.30
N ASP A 19 -5.19 28.16 25.07
CA ASP A 19 -4.57 26.83 24.94
C ASP A 19 -5.32 25.71 25.71
N GLU A 20 -6.09 26.03 26.71
CA GLU A 20 -6.86 25.05 27.51
C GLU A 20 -8.14 24.63 26.78
N TYR A 21 -8.74 25.54 25.99
CA TYR A 21 -9.97 25.25 25.21
C TYR A 21 -9.75 24.38 23.98
N ALA A 22 -8.53 24.35 23.41
CA ALA A 22 -8.19 23.50 22.29
C ALA A 22 -7.94 22.04 22.72
N SER A 23 -7.37 21.83 23.92
CA SER A 23 -7.06 20.48 24.43
C SER A 23 -8.33 19.73 24.88
N GLU A 24 -9.35 20.41 25.40
CA GLU A 24 -10.62 19.79 25.77
C GLU A 24 -11.45 19.37 24.55
N LYS A 25 -11.44 20.14 23.46
CA LYS A 25 -12.12 19.76 22.20
C LYS A 25 -11.51 18.55 21.52
N ASP A 26 -10.20 18.40 21.54
CA ASP A 26 -9.50 17.22 20.96
C ASP A 26 -9.77 15.96 21.82
N SER A 27 -9.87 16.10 23.13
CA SER A 27 -10.20 14.97 24.01
C SER A 27 -11.66 14.54 23.87
N GLU A 28 -12.60 15.46 23.78
CA GLU A 28 -14.02 15.16 23.54
C GLU A 28 -14.28 14.56 22.15
N GLN A 29 -13.59 15.02 21.09
CA GLN A 29 -13.69 14.40 19.76
C GLN A 29 -13.12 12.99 19.73
N THR A 30 -12.05 12.73 20.48
CA THR A 30 -11.45 11.41 20.61
C THR A 30 -12.35 10.45 21.39
N GLU A 31 -12.99 10.92 22.45
CA GLU A 31 -13.97 10.13 23.23
C GLU A 31 -15.26 9.88 22.44
N LEU A 32 -15.80 10.87 21.73
CA LEU A 32 -16.96 10.72 20.86
C LEU A 32 -16.69 9.75 19.71
N SER A 33 -15.52 9.80 19.10
CA SER A 33 -15.09 8.84 18.08
C SER A 33 -15.01 7.42 18.65
N SER A 34 -14.45 7.25 19.85
CA SER A 34 -14.37 5.96 20.56
C SER A 34 -15.76 5.42 20.95
N ILE A 35 -16.70 6.29 21.34
CA ILE A 35 -18.07 5.91 21.66
C ILE A 35 -18.87 5.58 20.39
N LEU A 36 -18.70 6.35 19.31
CA LEU A 36 -19.30 6.05 18.01
C LEU A 36 -18.77 4.73 17.42
N ASP A 37 -17.47 4.45 17.56
CA ASP A 37 -16.89 3.15 17.20
C ASP A 37 -17.48 2.00 18.02
N LYS A 38 -17.73 2.20 19.31
CA LYS A 38 -18.39 1.22 20.19
C LYS A 38 -19.87 1.04 19.90
N LEU A 39 -20.56 2.09 19.50
CA LEU A 39 -22.00 2.07 19.16
C LEU A 39 -22.27 1.57 17.73
N SER A 40 -21.31 1.75 16.80
CA SER A 40 -21.41 1.22 15.44
C SER A 40 -21.01 -0.25 15.33
N LEU A 41 -20.40 -0.80 16.37
CA LEU A 41 -20.16 -2.23 16.49
C LEU A 41 -21.42 -2.91 17.01
N GLY A 42 -22.39 -3.20 16.12
CA GLY A 42 -23.30 -4.31 16.38
C GLY A 42 -22.48 -5.57 16.69
N PRO A 43 -23.01 -6.53 17.48
CA PRO A 43 -22.22 -7.61 18.07
C PRO A 43 -21.48 -8.54 17.10
N ASP A 44 -21.49 -8.31 15.77
CA ASP A 44 -20.94 -9.23 14.76
C ASP A 44 -20.16 -8.59 13.59
N LYS A 45 -19.81 -7.32 13.59
CA LYS A 45 -18.89 -6.84 12.55
C LYS A 45 -17.44 -7.14 12.93
N LYS A 46 -16.93 -8.30 12.49
CA LYS A 46 -15.47 -8.59 12.52
C LYS A 46 -14.72 -7.39 11.94
N LYS A 47 -13.75 -6.86 12.69
CA LYS A 47 -12.90 -5.78 12.20
C LYS A 47 -12.20 -6.23 10.92
N LYS A 48 -12.38 -5.47 9.83
CA LYS A 48 -11.73 -5.79 8.56
C LYS A 48 -10.21 -5.79 8.72
N LYS A 49 -9.55 -6.76 8.09
CA LYS A 49 -8.09 -6.79 7.94
C LYS A 49 -7.62 -5.75 6.94
N LEU A 50 -6.36 -5.38 7.00
CA LEU A 50 -5.73 -4.49 6.03
C LEU A 50 -5.10 -5.30 4.91
N LEU A 51 -5.56 -5.04 3.70
CA LEU A 51 -4.95 -5.50 2.46
C LEU A 51 -4.19 -4.34 1.81
N ILE A 52 -2.91 -4.54 1.54
CA ILE A 52 -2.07 -3.58 0.83
C ILE A 52 -1.76 -4.15 -0.55
N LEU A 53 -2.10 -3.41 -1.61
CA LEU A 53 -1.93 -3.86 -2.99
C LEU A 53 -0.84 -3.09 -3.72
N SER A 54 0.01 -3.81 -4.46
CA SER A 54 0.86 -3.26 -5.51
C SER A 54 0.10 -3.27 -6.83
N PRO A 55 -0.24 -2.15 -7.45
CA PRO A 55 -1.09 -2.17 -8.64
C PRO A 55 -0.37 -2.73 -9.88
N ASN A 56 0.91 -2.36 -10.09
CA ASN A 56 1.67 -2.82 -11.26
C ASN A 56 2.08 -4.29 -11.12
N GLY A 57 1.83 -5.08 -12.14
CA GLY A 57 2.05 -6.52 -12.15
C GLY A 57 0.91 -7.34 -11.53
N LEU A 58 0.00 -6.72 -10.76
CA LEU A 58 -1.21 -7.36 -10.25
C LEU A 58 -2.45 -6.94 -11.03
N LEU A 59 -2.75 -5.63 -11.04
CA LEU A 59 -3.97 -5.08 -11.65
C LEU A 59 -3.77 -4.64 -13.09
N LEU A 60 -2.52 -4.40 -13.47
CA LEU A 60 -2.16 -3.95 -14.81
C LEU A 60 -0.69 -4.27 -15.13
N TYR A 61 -0.38 -4.29 -16.41
CA TYR A 61 0.98 -4.30 -16.95
C TYR A 61 1.31 -2.93 -17.55
N ARG A 62 2.54 -2.47 -17.32
CA ARG A 62 3.01 -1.18 -17.82
C ARG A 62 4.36 -1.33 -18.49
N VAL A 63 4.48 -0.82 -19.70
CA VAL A 63 5.72 -0.87 -20.49
C VAL A 63 6.01 0.49 -21.12
N HIS A 64 7.27 0.92 -21.10
CA HIS A 64 7.70 2.15 -21.76
C HIS A 64 7.55 2.01 -23.28
N MET A 65 7.02 3.04 -23.97
CA MET A 65 6.73 3.02 -25.41
C MET A 65 7.95 2.66 -26.25
N GLN A 66 9.15 3.02 -25.83
CA GLN A 66 10.42 2.70 -26.51
C GLN A 66 10.91 1.27 -26.27
N ASN A 67 10.35 0.56 -25.30
CA ASN A 67 10.74 -0.82 -25.02
C ASN A 67 9.92 -1.79 -25.86
N LEU A 68 10.29 -1.89 -27.14
CA LEU A 68 9.56 -2.68 -28.14
C LEU A 68 9.55 -4.18 -27.81
N SER A 69 10.62 -4.69 -27.18
CA SER A 69 10.74 -6.12 -26.84
C SER A 69 9.78 -6.58 -25.74
N ARG A 70 9.25 -5.65 -24.94
CA ARG A 70 8.28 -5.92 -23.88
C ARG A 70 6.85 -5.52 -24.23
N LYS A 71 6.65 -4.94 -25.40
CA LYS A 71 5.31 -4.54 -25.87
C LYS A 71 4.58 -5.78 -26.37
N PRO A 72 3.36 -6.07 -25.90
CA PRO A 72 2.52 -7.12 -26.46
C PRO A 72 2.26 -6.92 -27.96
N GLU A 73 2.53 -7.92 -28.77
CA GLU A 73 2.41 -7.81 -30.24
C GLU A 73 0.93 -7.82 -30.70
N ASN A 74 0.11 -8.60 -30.01
CA ASN A 74 -1.27 -8.89 -30.44
C ASN A 74 -2.33 -8.23 -29.54
N ARG A 75 -1.97 -7.17 -28.79
CA ARG A 75 -2.89 -6.43 -27.93
C ARG A 75 -2.61 -4.93 -27.97
N SER A 76 -3.66 -4.16 -28.20
CA SER A 76 -3.58 -2.71 -28.04
C SER A 76 -3.58 -2.32 -26.56
N PRO A 77 -2.87 -1.26 -26.15
CA PRO A 77 -2.94 -0.76 -24.79
C PRO A 77 -4.35 -0.22 -24.49
N ASP A 78 -4.80 -0.41 -23.27
CA ASP A 78 -6.08 0.13 -22.80
C ASP A 78 -5.99 1.64 -22.50
N SER A 79 -4.78 2.13 -22.17
CA SER A 79 -4.51 3.54 -21.88
C SER A 79 -3.03 3.87 -21.94
N THR A 80 -2.69 5.13 -21.64
CA THR A 80 -1.31 5.59 -21.50
C THR A 80 -1.11 6.32 -20.17
N CYS A 81 0.10 6.21 -19.61
CA CYS A 81 0.53 6.91 -18.41
C CYS A 81 1.91 7.54 -18.67
N GLY A 82 1.91 8.83 -19.09
CA GLY A 82 3.10 9.48 -19.59
C GLY A 82 3.70 8.69 -20.77
N PRO A 83 5.02 8.35 -20.75
CA PRO A 83 5.65 7.58 -21.81
C PRO A 83 5.37 6.06 -21.75
N ASN A 84 4.47 5.61 -20.90
CA ASN A 84 4.17 4.20 -20.73
C ASN A 84 2.81 3.82 -21.31
N LEU A 85 2.78 2.68 -22.00
CA LEU A 85 1.57 1.98 -22.39
C LEU A 85 1.06 1.17 -21.18
N VAL A 86 -0.25 1.16 -20.99
CA VAL A 86 -0.92 0.50 -19.88
C VAL A 86 -1.88 -0.56 -20.41
N TYR A 87 -1.77 -1.76 -19.88
CA TYR A 87 -2.64 -2.90 -20.18
C TYR A 87 -3.31 -3.34 -18.89
N LYS A 88 -4.61 -3.10 -18.79
CA LYS A 88 -5.42 -3.47 -17.63
C LYS A 88 -5.61 -5.00 -17.60
N ARG A 89 -5.45 -5.62 -16.44
CA ARG A 89 -5.74 -7.04 -16.27
C ARG A 89 -7.24 -7.27 -16.32
N PRO A 90 -7.72 -8.37 -16.95
CA PRO A 90 -9.12 -8.76 -16.87
C PRO A 90 -9.61 -8.80 -15.42
N PHE A 91 -10.86 -8.48 -15.19
CA PHE A 91 -11.52 -8.44 -13.87
C PHE A 91 -10.92 -7.49 -12.83
N ALA A 92 -9.96 -6.62 -13.18
CA ALA A 92 -9.31 -5.76 -12.19
C ALA A 92 -10.29 -4.84 -11.42
N GLY A 93 -11.35 -4.37 -12.08
CA GLY A 93 -12.40 -3.55 -11.45
C GLY A 93 -13.27 -4.35 -10.48
N GLU A 94 -13.71 -5.53 -10.89
CA GLU A 94 -14.50 -6.47 -10.11
C GLU A 94 -13.72 -6.97 -8.89
N PHE A 95 -12.45 -7.33 -9.10
CA PHE A 95 -11.52 -7.70 -8.03
C PHE A 95 -11.36 -6.59 -6.98
N MET A 96 -11.23 -5.34 -7.40
CA MET A 96 -11.12 -4.23 -6.46
C MET A 96 -12.42 -4.00 -5.68
N LYS A 97 -13.59 -4.20 -6.28
CA LYS A 97 -14.87 -4.20 -5.55
C LYS A 97 -14.91 -5.31 -4.51
N PHE A 98 -14.56 -6.53 -4.91
CA PHE A 98 -14.43 -7.69 -4.03
C PHE A 98 -13.53 -7.42 -2.83
N CYS A 99 -12.34 -6.83 -3.07
CA CYS A 99 -11.39 -6.49 -1.99
C CYS A 99 -11.97 -5.45 -1.04
N LEU A 100 -12.59 -4.38 -1.54
CA LEU A 100 -13.15 -3.29 -0.73
C LEU A 100 -14.35 -3.73 0.13
N GLU A 101 -15.07 -4.76 -0.27
CA GLU A 101 -16.14 -5.35 0.53
C GLU A 101 -15.60 -6.10 1.75
N ARG A 102 -14.46 -6.77 1.63
CA ARG A 102 -13.89 -7.70 2.63
C ARG A 102 -12.80 -7.09 3.50
N PHE A 103 -12.05 -6.14 2.98
CA PHE A 103 -10.86 -5.55 3.59
C PHE A 103 -10.95 -4.03 3.73
N GLU A 104 -10.18 -3.47 4.63
CA GLU A 104 -9.64 -2.13 4.48
C GLU A 104 -8.52 -2.22 3.43
N VAL A 105 -8.56 -1.38 2.39
CA VAL A 105 -7.62 -1.50 1.27
C VAL A 105 -6.70 -0.29 1.19
N GLY A 106 -5.40 -0.53 1.17
CA GLY A 106 -4.37 0.45 0.86
C GLY A 106 -3.67 0.14 -0.46
N ILE A 107 -3.33 1.16 -1.21
CA ILE A 107 -2.47 1.03 -2.39
C ILE A 107 -1.06 1.51 -2.04
N TRP A 108 -0.06 0.70 -2.36
CA TRP A 108 1.33 1.09 -2.22
C TRP A 108 2.11 0.79 -3.50
N SER A 109 2.40 1.83 -4.27
CA SER A 109 3.11 1.74 -5.55
C SER A 109 4.59 2.14 -5.41
N SER A 110 5.47 1.49 -6.17
CA SER A 110 6.86 1.94 -6.34
C SER A 110 7.02 2.98 -7.47
N ALA A 111 5.92 3.49 -8.04
CA ALA A 111 5.91 4.59 -8.99
C ALA A 111 5.85 5.94 -8.25
N ASN A 112 6.16 7.03 -8.95
CA ASN A 112 5.95 8.38 -8.44
C ASN A 112 4.44 8.71 -8.35
N GLU A 113 4.11 9.72 -7.56
CA GLU A 113 2.75 10.15 -7.24
C GLU A 113 1.88 10.38 -8.48
N SER A 114 2.38 11.16 -9.46
CA SER A 114 1.62 11.45 -10.69
C SER A 114 1.26 10.18 -11.48
N ASN A 115 2.19 9.22 -11.55
CA ASN A 115 1.93 7.95 -12.21
C ASN A 115 0.93 7.09 -11.42
N VAL A 116 0.99 7.14 -10.08
CA VAL A 116 0.03 6.40 -9.24
C VAL A 116 -1.38 6.92 -9.46
N ASP A 117 -1.57 8.24 -9.49
CA ASP A 117 -2.88 8.85 -9.72
C ASP A 117 -3.50 8.44 -11.06
N ILE A 118 -2.69 8.46 -12.14
CA ILE A 118 -3.14 8.02 -13.47
C ILE A 118 -3.53 6.53 -13.45
N ILE A 119 -2.68 5.68 -12.86
CA ILE A 119 -2.93 4.24 -12.75
C ILE A 119 -4.24 3.96 -12.01
N LEU A 120 -4.46 4.64 -10.88
CA LEU A 120 -5.65 4.44 -10.07
C LEU A 120 -6.92 4.89 -10.81
N ASN A 121 -6.85 5.98 -11.57
CA ASN A 121 -7.99 6.42 -12.39
C ASN A 121 -8.33 5.40 -13.49
N ILE A 122 -7.32 4.70 -14.06
CA ILE A 122 -7.55 3.66 -15.08
C ILE A 122 -8.20 2.41 -14.47
N VAL A 123 -7.84 2.03 -13.24
CA VAL A 123 -8.26 0.75 -12.63
C VAL A 123 -9.46 0.89 -11.70
N LEU A 124 -9.53 1.97 -10.92
CA LEU A 124 -10.47 2.11 -9.81
C LEU A 124 -11.65 3.02 -10.10
N GLU A 125 -11.51 3.93 -11.06
CA GLU A 125 -12.56 4.92 -11.36
C GLU A 125 -13.09 5.55 -10.05
N ASP A 126 -14.38 5.40 -9.75
CA ASP A 126 -15.02 5.97 -8.56
C ASP A 126 -14.65 5.27 -7.22
N LEU A 127 -13.97 4.13 -7.27
CA LEU A 127 -13.62 3.36 -6.07
C LEU A 127 -12.42 3.95 -5.29
N LYS A 128 -11.67 4.88 -5.88
CA LYS A 128 -10.48 5.50 -5.27
C LYS A 128 -10.78 6.10 -3.88
N ASN A 129 -11.95 6.68 -3.71
CA ASN A 129 -12.38 7.30 -2.44
C ASN A 129 -12.63 6.31 -1.29
N LYS A 130 -12.71 5.01 -1.60
CA LYS A 130 -12.89 3.94 -0.60
C LYS A 130 -11.57 3.37 -0.07
N LEU A 131 -10.44 3.81 -0.62
CA LEU A 131 -9.11 3.38 -0.17
C LEU A 131 -8.75 4.02 1.16
N LEU A 132 -8.19 3.23 2.08
CA LEU A 132 -7.67 3.72 3.35
C LEU A 132 -6.47 4.67 3.15
N PHE A 133 -5.61 4.35 2.20
CA PHE A 133 -4.49 5.21 1.79
C PHE A 133 -4.01 4.88 0.37
N VAL A 134 -3.33 5.85 -0.22
CA VAL A 134 -2.56 5.70 -1.45
C VAL A 134 -1.14 6.17 -1.16
N TRP A 135 -0.17 5.27 -1.28
CA TRP A 135 1.25 5.54 -1.11
C TRP A 135 2.01 5.31 -2.41
N ASP A 136 2.94 6.20 -2.67
CA ASP A 136 3.86 6.16 -3.82
C ASP A 136 5.26 5.69 -3.41
N GLN A 137 6.26 5.85 -4.28
CA GLN A 137 7.64 5.48 -3.99
C GLN A 137 8.28 6.24 -2.82
N LYS A 138 7.76 7.44 -2.44
CA LYS A 138 8.32 8.24 -1.35
C LYS A 138 8.17 7.58 0.01
N GLN A 139 7.12 6.76 0.19
CA GLN A 139 6.91 5.99 1.42
C GLN A 139 7.74 4.69 1.44
N SER A 140 8.25 4.25 0.29
CA SER A 140 9.11 3.05 0.23
C SER A 140 10.48 3.31 0.83
N THR A 141 11.08 2.28 1.43
CA THR A 141 12.46 2.33 1.90
C THR A 141 13.39 2.04 0.73
N ASN A 142 14.28 2.99 0.42
CA ASN A 142 15.29 2.86 -0.63
C ASN A 142 16.68 3.02 0.00
N ILE A 143 17.52 2.02 -0.17
CA ILE A 143 18.89 1.98 0.36
C ILE A 143 19.96 2.17 -0.72
N GLY A 144 19.56 2.64 -1.91
CA GLY A 144 20.49 2.90 -3.03
C GLY A 144 20.92 1.66 -3.81
N LEU A 145 20.41 0.47 -3.48
CA LEU A 145 20.71 -0.75 -4.23
C LEU A 145 19.79 -0.91 -5.45
N LYS A 146 20.25 -1.73 -6.39
CA LYS A 146 19.52 -2.12 -7.61
C LYS A 146 19.09 -3.57 -7.53
N THR A 147 18.04 -3.94 -8.31
CA THR A 147 17.61 -5.33 -8.37
C THR A 147 18.63 -6.20 -9.11
N LEU A 148 18.61 -7.49 -8.83
CA LEU A 148 19.53 -8.45 -9.51
C LEU A 148 19.21 -8.56 -11.00
N GLU A 149 17.94 -8.50 -11.36
CA GLU A 149 17.46 -8.69 -12.73
C GLU A 149 17.66 -7.45 -13.61
N ASN A 150 17.83 -6.28 -12.99
CA ASN A 150 17.98 -5.02 -13.72
C ASN A 150 18.79 -3.99 -12.92
N SER A 151 20.04 -3.77 -13.38
CA SER A 151 20.99 -2.82 -12.79
C SER A 151 20.53 -1.35 -12.80
N ASP A 152 19.50 -1.01 -13.58
CA ASP A 152 18.95 0.34 -13.63
C ASP A 152 17.75 0.51 -12.69
N LYS A 153 17.13 -0.60 -12.24
CA LYS A 153 15.95 -0.59 -11.39
C LYS A 153 16.32 -0.48 -9.91
N PRO A 154 15.95 0.62 -9.21
CA PRO A 154 16.20 0.72 -7.78
C PRO A 154 15.36 -0.30 -7.00
N MET A 155 15.92 -0.83 -5.91
CA MET A 155 15.19 -1.66 -4.95
C MET A 155 14.40 -0.77 -4.00
N PHE A 156 13.08 -0.94 -4.01
CA PHE A 156 12.17 -0.31 -3.06
C PHE A 156 11.55 -1.37 -2.16
N PHE A 157 11.66 -1.17 -0.84
CA PHE A 157 11.04 -2.05 0.16
C PHE A 157 9.76 -1.39 0.70
N LYS A 158 8.73 -2.20 0.87
CA LYS A 158 7.46 -1.80 1.46
C LYS A 158 7.44 -2.21 2.93
N ASP A 159 7.99 -1.36 3.76
CA ASP A 159 8.15 -1.60 5.19
C ASP A 159 6.82 -1.39 5.93
N LEU A 160 6.19 -2.50 6.34
CA LEU A 160 4.91 -2.49 7.04
C LEU A 160 4.98 -1.79 8.41
N SER A 161 6.17 -1.62 9.00
CA SER A 161 6.32 -0.86 10.25
C SER A 161 5.79 0.57 10.13
N LYS A 162 5.99 1.20 8.96
CA LYS A 162 5.45 2.54 8.65
C LYS A 162 3.92 2.58 8.64
N VAL A 163 3.31 1.49 8.17
CA VAL A 163 1.84 1.34 8.18
C VAL A 163 1.34 1.19 9.61
N PHE A 164 1.98 0.35 10.42
CA PHE A 164 1.62 0.13 11.83
C PHE A 164 1.84 1.37 12.69
N GLN A 165 2.85 2.18 12.35
CA GLN A 165 3.09 3.47 13.01
C GLN A 165 1.95 4.47 12.72
N LYS A 166 1.49 4.54 11.49
CA LYS A 166 0.43 5.46 11.05
C LYS A 166 -0.97 5.00 11.45
N PHE A 167 -1.24 3.71 11.36
CA PHE A 167 -2.57 3.13 11.58
C PHE A 167 -2.51 2.11 12.73
N LYS A 168 -2.58 2.58 13.96
CA LYS A 168 -2.38 1.80 15.21
C LYS A 168 -3.32 0.60 15.40
N LYS A 169 -4.45 0.54 14.66
CA LYS A 169 -5.38 -0.59 14.69
C LYS A 169 -4.88 -1.82 13.92
N PHE A 170 -3.79 -1.68 13.14
CA PHE A 170 -3.22 -2.73 12.33
C PHE A 170 -1.87 -3.21 12.87
N SER A 171 -1.60 -4.48 12.66
CA SER A 171 -0.38 -5.20 13.04
C SER A 171 -0.12 -6.35 12.06
N ALA A 172 0.96 -7.08 12.22
CA ALA A 172 1.26 -8.25 11.40
C ALA A 172 0.17 -9.33 11.42
N SER A 173 -0.58 -9.46 12.52
CA SER A 173 -1.63 -10.46 12.64
C SER A 173 -2.91 -10.16 11.84
N ASN A 174 -3.11 -8.90 11.42
CA ASN A 174 -4.30 -8.49 10.67
C ASN A 174 -3.99 -7.68 9.41
N THR A 175 -2.74 -7.75 8.90
CA THR A 175 -2.29 -7.02 7.71
C THR A 175 -1.48 -7.91 6.79
N PHE A 176 -1.69 -7.78 5.48
CA PHE A 176 -0.85 -8.41 4.47
C PHE A 176 -0.67 -7.56 3.23
N LEU A 177 0.44 -7.81 2.54
CA LEU A 177 0.84 -7.16 1.29
C LEU A 177 0.70 -8.14 0.13
N ILE A 178 0.06 -7.72 -0.96
CA ILE A 178 0.11 -8.44 -2.24
C ILE A 178 1.04 -7.67 -3.19
N ASP A 179 2.12 -8.31 -3.61
CA ASP A 179 3.08 -7.78 -4.59
C ASP A 179 3.65 -8.93 -5.44
N ASN A 180 3.80 -8.72 -6.73
CA ASN A 180 4.41 -9.70 -7.63
C ASN A 180 5.94 -9.79 -7.52
N GLU A 181 6.57 -8.96 -6.69
CA GLU A 181 8.03 -8.94 -6.45
C GLU A 181 8.32 -9.23 -4.97
N PRO A 182 8.62 -10.49 -4.59
CA PRO A 182 8.78 -10.91 -3.18
C PRO A 182 9.83 -10.11 -2.40
N TYR A 183 10.88 -9.62 -3.06
CA TYR A 183 11.93 -8.84 -2.39
C TYR A 183 11.40 -7.56 -1.72
N LYS A 184 10.30 -7.01 -2.19
CA LYS A 184 9.71 -5.79 -1.61
C LYS A 184 9.21 -5.97 -0.18
N ALA A 185 8.92 -7.21 0.19
CA ALA A 185 8.48 -7.58 1.54
C ALA A 185 9.61 -8.16 2.42
N LEU A 186 10.86 -8.17 1.93
CA LEU A 186 12.01 -8.84 2.57
C LEU A 186 12.24 -8.44 4.04
N ILE A 187 11.88 -7.22 4.40
CA ILE A 187 12.09 -6.65 5.75
C ILE A 187 10.85 -6.69 6.64
N ASN A 188 9.77 -7.27 6.14
CA ASN A 188 8.52 -7.35 6.87
C ASN A 188 8.49 -8.58 7.80
N PRO A 189 7.60 -8.59 8.80
CA PRO A 189 7.35 -9.78 9.59
C PRO A 189 7.00 -10.97 8.69
N ASP A 190 7.43 -12.16 9.09
CA ASP A 190 7.16 -13.39 8.35
C ASP A 190 5.67 -13.58 8.08
N ASN A 191 5.35 -14.15 6.91
CA ASN A 191 4.00 -14.51 6.50
C ASN A 191 3.01 -13.33 6.47
N THR A 192 3.50 -12.14 6.08
CA THR A 192 2.67 -10.94 5.82
C THR A 192 2.64 -10.57 4.34
N GLY A 193 3.11 -11.44 3.45
CA GLY A 193 3.15 -11.22 2.01
C GLY A 193 2.55 -12.37 1.22
N VAL A 194 1.82 -12.04 0.16
CA VAL A 194 1.31 -12.96 -0.87
C VAL A 194 1.87 -12.49 -2.20
N PHE A 195 2.46 -13.40 -2.98
CA PHE A 195 3.28 -13.04 -4.14
C PHE A 195 2.78 -13.73 -5.42
N PRO A 196 1.68 -13.27 -6.03
CA PRO A 196 1.22 -13.81 -7.30
C PRO A 196 2.26 -13.60 -8.41
N LEU A 197 2.19 -14.41 -9.46
CA LEU A 197 2.97 -14.16 -10.66
C LEU A 197 2.54 -12.83 -11.31
N PRO A 198 3.49 -12.11 -11.93
CA PRO A 198 3.15 -10.88 -12.62
C PRO A 198 2.20 -11.14 -13.78
N TYR A 199 1.27 -10.22 -14.00
CA TYR A 199 0.35 -10.26 -15.12
C TYR A 199 1.10 -10.23 -16.46
N ASP A 200 0.79 -11.20 -17.32
CA ASP A 200 1.23 -11.25 -18.70
C ASP A 200 0.08 -10.80 -19.62
N PRO A 201 0.18 -9.60 -20.24
CA PRO A 201 -0.87 -9.11 -21.12
C PRO A 201 -1.01 -9.87 -22.44
N THR A 202 -0.15 -10.82 -22.74
CA THR A 202 -0.24 -11.72 -23.92
C THR A 202 -1.14 -12.92 -23.66
N ASP A 203 -1.38 -13.27 -22.40
CA ASP A 203 -2.36 -14.28 -22.01
C ASP A 203 -3.79 -13.75 -22.23
N LYS A 204 -4.49 -14.35 -23.21
CA LYS A 204 -5.88 -13.97 -23.54
C LYS A 204 -6.91 -14.59 -22.63
N ASN A 205 -6.53 -15.61 -21.86
CA ASN A 205 -7.40 -16.35 -20.97
C ASN A 205 -7.10 -16.07 -19.50
N ASP A 206 -6.42 -14.98 -19.19
CA ASP A 206 -6.13 -14.60 -17.81
C ASP A 206 -7.43 -14.31 -17.04
N ASP A 207 -7.75 -15.19 -16.11
CA ASP A 207 -8.88 -15.12 -15.19
C ASP A 207 -8.45 -15.01 -13.72
N PHE A 208 -7.18 -14.75 -13.48
CA PHE A 208 -6.59 -14.73 -12.14
C PHE A 208 -7.32 -13.81 -11.15
N LEU A 209 -7.87 -12.70 -11.62
CA LEU A 209 -8.62 -11.74 -10.80
C LEU A 209 -10.14 -11.95 -10.84
N ASP A 210 -10.62 -13.04 -11.43
CA ASP A 210 -12.06 -13.37 -11.42
C ASP A 210 -12.53 -13.47 -9.96
N PRO A 211 -13.62 -12.75 -9.57
CA PRO A 211 -14.20 -12.84 -8.23
C PRO A 211 -14.61 -14.25 -7.81
N GLU A 212 -14.92 -15.12 -8.76
CA GLU A 212 -15.26 -16.54 -8.52
C GLU A 212 -14.05 -17.47 -8.66
N GLY A 213 -12.87 -16.93 -8.94
CA GLY A 213 -11.64 -17.68 -9.12
C GLY A 213 -10.93 -18.08 -7.81
N GLU A 214 -9.90 -18.90 -7.97
CA GLU A 214 -9.12 -19.47 -6.86
C GLU A 214 -8.47 -18.39 -5.98
N PHE A 215 -7.96 -17.32 -6.60
CA PHE A 215 -7.31 -16.25 -5.84
C PHE A 215 -8.29 -15.46 -4.96
N CYS A 216 -9.48 -15.18 -5.45
CA CYS A 216 -10.52 -14.53 -4.66
C CYS A 216 -11.06 -15.45 -3.57
N SER A 217 -11.20 -16.76 -3.81
CA SER A 217 -11.52 -17.74 -2.77
C SER A 217 -10.48 -17.76 -1.66
N TYR A 218 -9.18 -17.80 -2.01
CA TYR A 218 -8.08 -17.71 -1.05
C TYR A 218 -8.16 -16.43 -0.20
N LEU A 219 -8.46 -15.29 -0.82
CA LEU A 219 -8.59 -14.01 -0.12
C LEU A 219 -9.83 -13.97 0.79
N ASP A 220 -10.92 -14.61 0.41
CA ASP A 220 -12.13 -14.71 1.25
C ASP A 220 -11.85 -15.52 2.51
N ASP A 221 -11.17 -16.65 2.40
CA ASP A 221 -10.70 -17.44 3.53
C ASP A 221 -9.74 -16.64 4.43
N LEU A 222 -8.79 -15.92 3.83
CA LEU A 222 -7.88 -15.04 4.56
C LEU A 222 -8.64 -13.92 5.31
N ALA A 223 -9.69 -13.35 4.70
CA ALA A 223 -10.55 -12.35 5.36
C ALA A 223 -11.22 -12.92 6.61
N ASN A 224 -11.57 -14.21 6.60
CA ASN A 224 -12.23 -14.92 7.68
C ASN A 224 -11.27 -15.52 8.72
N ALA A 225 -9.99 -15.68 8.41
CA ALA A 225 -8.98 -16.23 9.32
C ALA A 225 -8.88 -15.42 10.62
N SER A 226 -8.50 -16.04 11.71
CA SER A 226 -8.26 -15.35 13.00
C SER A 226 -6.96 -14.56 13.01
N ASP A 227 -5.94 -15.05 12.30
CA ASP A 227 -4.59 -14.48 12.21
C ASP A 227 -4.04 -14.62 10.79
N VAL A 228 -3.59 -13.51 10.22
CA VAL A 228 -3.06 -13.43 8.84
C VAL A 228 -1.79 -14.26 8.70
N GLN A 229 -0.86 -14.13 9.65
CA GLN A 229 0.44 -14.79 9.55
C GLN A 229 0.31 -16.30 9.65
N ALA A 230 -0.57 -16.78 10.54
CA ALA A 230 -0.85 -18.21 10.68
C ALA A 230 -1.47 -18.77 9.40
N TYR A 231 -2.47 -18.07 8.83
CA TYR A 231 -3.13 -18.51 7.60
C TYR A 231 -2.17 -18.56 6.41
N ILE A 232 -1.38 -17.49 6.16
CA ILE A 232 -0.43 -17.44 5.03
C ILE A 232 0.67 -18.50 5.19
N LYS A 233 1.09 -18.79 6.44
CA LYS A 233 2.07 -19.83 6.71
C LYS A 233 1.58 -21.23 6.32
N GLU A 234 0.33 -21.53 6.60
CA GLU A 234 -0.30 -22.82 6.32
C GLU A 234 -0.79 -22.94 4.88
N ASN A 235 -1.19 -21.82 4.28
CA ASN A 235 -1.78 -21.74 2.94
C ASN A 235 -0.97 -20.76 2.08
N SER A 236 0.23 -21.17 1.65
CA SER A 236 1.04 -20.33 0.76
C SER A 236 0.41 -20.21 -0.62
N PHE A 237 0.42 -19.01 -1.21
CA PHE A 237 -0.14 -18.74 -2.52
C PHE A 237 0.86 -17.98 -3.41
N GLY A 238 1.01 -18.46 -4.65
CA GLY A 238 1.89 -17.85 -5.65
C GLY A 238 3.38 -18.17 -5.47
N GLN A 239 4.23 -17.18 -5.66
CA GLN A 239 5.68 -17.32 -5.55
C GLN A 239 6.11 -17.45 -4.08
N PRO A 240 7.20 -18.21 -3.79
CA PRO A 240 7.73 -18.29 -2.44
C PRO A 240 8.29 -16.94 -1.97
N LYS A 241 8.24 -16.69 -0.67
CA LYS A 241 8.97 -15.59 -0.05
C LYS A 241 10.48 -15.78 -0.26
N ILE A 242 11.23 -14.69 -0.18
CA ILE A 242 12.69 -14.76 -0.18
C ILE A 242 13.17 -15.11 1.23
N ASP A 243 13.76 -16.28 1.37
CA ASP A 243 14.37 -16.77 2.60
C ASP A 243 15.68 -17.56 2.30
N SER A 244 16.19 -18.28 3.28
CA SER A 244 17.46 -19.01 3.17
C SER A 244 17.50 -20.09 2.08
N SER A 245 16.36 -20.50 1.56
CA SER A 245 16.26 -21.46 0.44
C SER A 245 16.37 -20.80 -0.94
N HIS A 246 16.30 -19.47 -1.00
CA HIS A 246 16.36 -18.73 -2.27
C HIS A 246 17.76 -18.83 -2.91
N PRO A 247 17.89 -19.07 -4.21
CA PRO A 247 19.20 -19.19 -4.90
C PRO A 247 20.14 -18.01 -4.63
N ASP A 248 19.61 -16.78 -4.61
CA ASP A 248 20.36 -15.56 -4.38
C ASP A 248 20.33 -15.09 -2.91
N TRP A 249 20.10 -16.02 -1.96
CA TRP A 249 20.02 -15.68 -0.54
C TRP A 249 21.23 -14.91 -0.02
N SER A 250 22.44 -15.22 -0.50
CA SER A 250 23.65 -14.49 -0.10
C SER A 250 23.57 -12.98 -0.36
N PHE A 251 22.92 -12.58 -1.44
CA PHE A 251 22.63 -11.18 -1.77
C PHE A 251 21.53 -10.62 -0.84
N TYR A 252 20.38 -11.26 -0.79
CA TYR A 252 19.24 -10.78 -0.02
C TYR A 252 19.49 -10.74 1.50
N CYS A 253 20.29 -11.66 2.03
CA CYS A 253 20.71 -11.63 3.42
C CYS A 253 21.57 -10.39 3.75
N LYS A 254 22.48 -9.99 2.83
CA LYS A 254 23.25 -8.74 2.99
C LYS A 254 22.34 -7.52 2.93
N VAL A 255 21.41 -7.50 1.97
CA VAL A 255 20.41 -6.43 1.82
C VAL A 255 19.58 -6.28 3.10
N SER A 256 19.04 -7.37 3.63
CA SER A 256 18.24 -7.37 4.86
C SER A 256 19.02 -6.81 6.06
N LYS A 257 20.31 -7.17 6.22
CA LYS A 257 21.17 -6.63 7.29
C LYS A 257 21.39 -5.11 7.13
N ILE A 258 21.61 -4.63 5.90
CA ILE A 258 21.80 -3.19 5.64
C ILE A 258 20.53 -2.43 6.01
N VAL A 259 19.35 -2.92 5.60
CA VAL A 259 18.08 -2.26 5.92
C VAL A 259 17.84 -2.24 7.43
N SER A 260 18.08 -3.36 8.13
CA SER A 260 17.91 -3.44 9.59
C SER A 260 18.88 -2.52 10.36
N PHE A 261 20.01 -2.16 9.77
CA PHE A 261 20.96 -1.22 10.37
C PHE A 261 20.54 0.25 10.16
N LEU A 262 19.79 0.54 9.09
CA LEU A 262 19.36 1.89 8.72
C LEU A 262 17.95 2.25 9.25
N ALA A 263 17.18 1.25 9.72
CA ALA A 263 15.85 1.42 10.29
C ALA A 263 15.91 1.73 11.79
#